data_ea1044e4a3cce30066fb52e3f9e0480c
#
_entry.id   ea1044e4a3cce30066fb52e3f9e0480c
#
_cell.length_a   1.000
_cell.length_b   1.000
_cell.length_c   1.000
_cell.angle_alpha   90.00
_cell.angle_beta   90.00
_cell.angle_gamma   90.00
#
_symmetry.space_group_name_H-M   'P 1'
#
loop_
_entity.id
_entity.type
_entity.pdbx_description
1 polymer ?
#
loop_
_entity_poly.entity_id
_entity_poly.type
_entity_poly.pdbx_seq_one_letter_code
_entity_poly.pdbx_strand_id
1 'polypeptide(L)'
;MTLAGIELVYLVNDIEEKTSGYYASNIWGINRNSLLFKLHHTTKPDIMLMVSSIGMWITDKKIDTIEPNKMLRRLRSDLLRAKLTKIEQIGTERIAYLTFTNFEKAFILIIEFFGDGNIILCNGDKKILALLHSIDVRHRQLRVGLDYIPPPEDGLDVLNLTKESFRELFSSSGIGKTIGRGLGLPKKYVEEIIRLSGIDSKKPSNEITEQEFDALFEIITSTISKVTLGPHDPSVIIEDDVHDAYPIRFSDDNLNAKKVNSFNEGLDTVFTEEILEKGKSLFSSPADKKIESLEKTLTEQKNAINVVIEKSKTISEIANLLFTMTSQGQHNVRDESITILLKEKNAEIISEKGIPYMKINESKIRIDPDSSLPTIASKLFDESKKQKGAVKSIEKLMKKTEEKLEKTI
;
A
#
# COMPACT_ATOMS: atom_id res chain seq x y z
N MET A 1 -2.20 -3.24 -2.30
CA MET A 1 -2.14 -3.61 -0.86
C MET A 1 -1.57 -5.02 -0.74
N THR A 2 -1.06 -5.46 0.40
CA THR A 2 -0.54 -6.82 0.61
C THR A 2 -1.47 -7.59 1.53
N LEU A 3 -1.56 -8.90 1.32
CA LEU A 3 -2.33 -9.84 2.14
C LEU A 3 -1.96 -9.71 3.63
N ALA A 4 -2.96 -9.64 4.52
CA ALA A 4 -2.74 -9.64 5.96
C ALA A 4 -2.43 -11.06 6.47
N GLY A 5 -1.68 -11.17 7.58
CA GLY A 5 -1.38 -12.47 8.16
C GLY A 5 -2.61 -13.28 8.54
N ILE A 6 -3.61 -12.63 9.15
CA ILE A 6 -4.89 -13.29 9.50
C ILE A 6 -5.73 -13.70 8.27
N GLU A 7 -5.64 -12.95 7.17
CA GLU A 7 -6.29 -13.32 5.89
C GLU A 7 -5.60 -14.52 5.26
N LEU A 8 -4.27 -14.59 5.40
CA LEU A 8 -3.49 -15.70 4.89
C LEU A 8 -3.85 -17.02 5.61
N VAL A 9 -4.17 -17.00 6.92
CA VAL A 9 -4.65 -18.17 7.66
C VAL A 9 -5.84 -18.82 6.97
N TYR A 10 -6.85 -18.02 6.64
CA TYR A 10 -8.03 -18.53 5.92
C TYR A 10 -7.67 -19.02 4.52
N LEU A 11 -6.89 -18.22 3.78
CA LEU A 11 -6.58 -18.48 2.38
C LEU A 11 -5.72 -19.74 2.21
N VAL A 12 -4.76 -19.98 3.10
CA VAL A 12 -3.94 -21.20 3.12
C VAL A 12 -4.81 -22.42 3.27
N ASN A 13 -5.75 -22.42 4.22
CA ASN A 13 -6.66 -23.53 4.45
C ASN A 13 -7.59 -23.77 3.23
N ASP A 14 -8.18 -22.69 2.68
CA ASP A 14 -9.07 -22.77 1.50
C ASP A 14 -8.34 -23.31 0.26
N ILE A 15 -7.12 -22.86 0.00
CA ILE A 15 -6.33 -23.35 -1.14
C ILE A 15 -5.83 -24.76 -0.89
N GLU A 16 -5.39 -25.12 0.31
CA GLU A 16 -4.95 -26.47 0.65
C GLU A 16 -6.06 -27.48 0.44
N GLU A 17 -7.26 -27.22 0.92
CA GLU A 17 -8.43 -28.10 0.73
C GLU A 17 -8.70 -28.36 -0.76
N LYS A 18 -8.58 -27.34 -1.59
CA LYS A 18 -8.83 -27.42 -3.03
C LYS A 18 -7.70 -28.09 -3.82
N THR A 19 -6.45 -27.96 -3.39
CA THR A 19 -5.26 -28.29 -4.20
C THR A 19 -4.43 -29.44 -3.64
N SER A 20 -4.69 -29.89 -2.41
CA SER A 20 -3.96 -31.04 -1.83
C SER A 20 -4.07 -32.26 -2.70
N GLY A 21 -2.92 -32.87 -2.98
CA GLY A 21 -2.85 -34.07 -3.83
C GLY A 21 -2.69 -33.79 -5.33
N TYR A 22 -2.76 -32.55 -5.77
CA TYR A 22 -2.51 -32.19 -7.15
C TYR A 22 -1.02 -32.22 -7.49
N TYR A 23 -0.71 -32.39 -8.78
CA TYR A 23 0.65 -32.39 -9.31
C TYR A 23 0.92 -31.10 -10.08
N ALA A 24 2.08 -30.50 -9.91
CA ALA A 24 2.50 -29.38 -10.74
C ALA A 24 2.75 -29.85 -12.18
N SER A 25 1.81 -29.57 -13.09
CA SER A 25 1.89 -29.98 -14.48
C SER A 25 2.60 -28.95 -15.35
N ASN A 26 2.49 -27.68 -15.00
CA ASN A 26 3.28 -26.60 -15.62
C ASN A 26 3.47 -25.43 -14.66
N ILE A 27 4.49 -24.61 -14.91
CA ILE A 27 4.80 -23.39 -14.16
C ILE A 27 5.20 -22.31 -15.17
N TRP A 28 4.55 -21.15 -15.10
CA TRP A 28 4.85 -20.00 -15.94
C TRP A 28 5.24 -18.79 -15.10
N GLY A 29 6.09 -17.93 -15.64
CA GLY A 29 6.30 -16.60 -15.15
C GLY A 29 5.24 -15.67 -15.72
N ILE A 30 4.68 -14.78 -14.92
CA ILE A 30 3.73 -13.75 -15.35
C ILE A 30 4.45 -12.40 -15.42
N ASN A 31 5.24 -12.13 -14.41
CA ASN A 31 6.15 -11.00 -14.33
C ASN A 31 7.37 -11.39 -13.47
N ARG A 32 8.18 -10.40 -13.04
CA ARG A 32 9.36 -10.69 -12.21
C ARG A 32 9.04 -11.34 -10.87
N ASN A 33 7.88 -11.00 -10.29
CA ASN A 33 7.50 -11.36 -8.92
C ASN A 33 6.24 -12.24 -8.86
N SER A 34 5.78 -12.79 -10.00
CA SER A 34 4.55 -13.58 -10.06
C SER A 34 4.71 -14.82 -10.94
N LEU A 35 4.19 -15.92 -10.45
CA LEU A 35 4.21 -17.24 -11.07
C LEU A 35 2.78 -17.77 -11.19
N LEU A 36 2.52 -18.55 -12.24
CA LEU A 36 1.27 -19.29 -12.41
C LEU A 36 1.59 -20.78 -12.45
N PHE A 37 1.03 -21.52 -11.50
CA PHE A 37 1.11 -22.97 -11.45
C PHE A 37 -0.13 -23.57 -12.08
N LYS A 38 0.05 -24.47 -13.04
CA LYS A 38 -0.99 -25.38 -13.47
C LYS A 38 -0.89 -26.65 -12.62
N LEU A 39 -1.89 -26.87 -11.79
CA LEU A 39 -2.01 -28.03 -10.94
C LEU A 39 -2.97 -29.04 -11.59
N HIS A 40 -2.56 -30.29 -11.74
CA HIS A 40 -3.32 -31.37 -12.38
C HIS A 40 -3.67 -32.43 -11.37
N HIS A 41 -4.86 -33.00 -11.49
CA HIS A 41 -5.33 -34.12 -10.71
C HIS A 41 -5.93 -35.16 -11.66
N THR A 42 -5.77 -36.45 -11.34
CA THR A 42 -6.22 -37.55 -12.21
C THR A 42 -7.74 -37.62 -12.40
N THR A 43 -8.52 -37.12 -11.44
CA THR A 43 -9.98 -37.26 -11.41
C THR A 43 -10.73 -35.95 -11.20
N LYS A 44 -10.00 -34.82 -11.00
CA LYS A 44 -10.59 -33.49 -10.78
C LYS A 44 -10.11 -32.53 -11.86
N PRO A 45 -10.83 -31.42 -12.12
CA PRO A 45 -10.38 -30.39 -13.05
C PRO A 45 -9.02 -29.81 -12.68
N ASP A 46 -8.28 -29.37 -13.70
CA ASP A 46 -7.04 -28.61 -13.48
C ASP A 46 -7.31 -27.32 -12.73
N ILE A 47 -6.37 -26.92 -11.88
CA ILE A 47 -6.43 -25.66 -11.11
C ILE A 47 -5.26 -24.78 -11.52
N MET A 48 -5.54 -23.50 -11.72
CA MET A 48 -4.53 -22.48 -11.96
C MET A 48 -4.29 -21.69 -10.68
N LEU A 49 -3.13 -21.88 -10.04
CA LEU A 49 -2.74 -21.19 -8.81
C LEU A 49 -1.78 -20.06 -9.13
N MET A 50 -2.24 -18.83 -8.91
CA MET A 50 -1.40 -17.63 -8.95
C MET A 50 -0.60 -17.54 -7.64
N VAL A 51 0.69 -17.29 -7.77
CA VAL A 51 1.62 -17.05 -6.66
C VAL A 51 2.40 -15.78 -6.96
N SER A 52 2.25 -14.78 -6.12
CA SER A 52 2.90 -13.47 -6.31
C SER A 52 3.47 -12.91 -5.02
N SER A 53 4.24 -11.84 -5.09
CA SER A 53 4.75 -11.12 -3.92
C SER A 53 3.66 -10.42 -3.07
N ILE A 54 2.43 -10.29 -3.59
CA ILE A 54 1.33 -9.62 -2.90
C ILE A 54 0.28 -10.57 -2.34
N GLY A 55 0.26 -11.81 -2.80
CA GLY A 55 -0.69 -12.83 -2.37
C GLY A 55 -0.65 -14.08 -3.23
N MET A 56 -1.51 -15.05 -2.92
CA MET A 56 -1.76 -16.23 -3.74
C MET A 56 -3.27 -16.51 -3.83
N TRP A 57 -3.74 -17.00 -4.99
CA TRP A 57 -5.17 -17.33 -5.24
C TRP A 57 -5.32 -18.23 -6.44
N ILE A 58 -6.46 -18.90 -6.53
CA ILE A 58 -6.86 -19.69 -7.69
C ILE A 58 -7.50 -18.73 -8.71
N THR A 59 -7.14 -18.85 -9.98
CA THR A 59 -7.66 -18.02 -11.08
C THR A 59 -8.15 -18.87 -12.25
N ASP A 60 -9.24 -18.43 -12.87
CA ASP A 60 -9.74 -18.99 -14.14
C ASP A 60 -9.41 -18.06 -15.34
N LYS A 61 -8.73 -16.94 -15.09
CA LYS A 61 -8.39 -15.97 -16.13
C LYS A 61 -7.29 -16.52 -17.05
N LYS A 62 -7.41 -16.22 -18.34
CA LYS A 62 -6.31 -16.45 -19.30
C LYS A 62 -5.23 -15.42 -19.10
N ILE A 63 -4.01 -15.88 -18.93
CA ILE A 63 -2.88 -15.05 -18.56
C ILE A 63 -1.72 -15.24 -19.55
N ASP A 64 -1.22 -14.12 -20.10
CA ASP A 64 -0.03 -14.12 -20.92
C ASP A 64 1.21 -14.39 -20.06
N THR A 65 2.11 -15.19 -20.60
CA THR A 65 3.28 -15.68 -19.85
C THR A 65 4.59 -15.17 -20.45
N ILE A 66 5.59 -15.02 -19.61
CA ILE A 66 6.91 -14.54 -20.00
C ILE A 66 7.87 -15.71 -20.30
N GLU A 67 8.96 -15.38 -20.99
CA GLU A 67 10.05 -16.32 -21.19
C GLU A 67 10.71 -16.75 -19.87
N PRO A 68 11.14 -18.03 -19.77
CA PRO A 68 11.73 -18.57 -18.56
C PRO A 68 13.07 -17.91 -18.20
N ASN A 69 13.13 -17.30 -17.00
CA ASN A 69 14.37 -16.88 -16.37
C ASN A 69 15.05 -18.05 -15.62
N LYS A 70 16.19 -17.79 -14.94
CA LYS A 70 16.93 -18.82 -14.18
C LYS A 70 16.09 -19.44 -13.06
N MET A 71 15.32 -18.63 -12.33
CA MET A 71 14.44 -19.09 -11.26
C MET A 71 13.37 -20.03 -11.79
N LEU A 72 12.64 -19.61 -12.83
CA LEU A 72 11.59 -20.43 -13.44
C LEU A 72 12.10 -21.74 -14.00
N ARG A 73 13.29 -21.73 -14.63
CA ARG A 73 13.94 -22.98 -15.10
C ARG A 73 14.22 -23.92 -13.94
N ARG A 74 14.69 -23.41 -12.80
CA ARG A 74 14.94 -24.19 -11.60
C ARG A 74 13.66 -24.75 -11.01
N LEU A 75 12.61 -23.93 -10.87
CA LEU A 75 11.29 -24.38 -10.41
C LEU A 75 10.73 -25.50 -11.29
N ARG A 76 10.82 -25.36 -12.61
CA ARG A 76 10.37 -26.40 -13.54
C ARG A 76 11.19 -27.68 -13.42
N SER A 77 12.49 -27.58 -13.22
CA SER A 77 13.36 -28.76 -13.04
C SER A 77 13.00 -29.56 -11.80
N ASP A 78 12.68 -28.91 -10.70
CA ASP A 78 12.51 -29.55 -9.39
C ASP A 78 11.05 -29.87 -9.08
N LEU A 79 10.09 -29.03 -9.51
CA LEU A 79 8.68 -29.11 -9.12
C LEU A 79 7.76 -29.74 -10.19
N LEU A 80 8.14 -29.78 -11.47
CA LEU A 80 7.27 -30.43 -12.47
C LEU A 80 7.08 -31.91 -12.14
N ARG A 81 5.83 -32.35 -12.14
CA ARG A 81 5.37 -33.69 -11.72
C ARG A 81 5.49 -33.95 -10.22
N ALA A 82 5.94 -32.97 -9.42
CA ALA A 82 5.90 -33.10 -7.97
C ALA A 82 4.46 -32.90 -7.47
N LYS A 83 4.08 -33.65 -6.46
CA LYS A 83 2.77 -33.61 -5.82
C LYS A 83 2.76 -32.50 -4.75
N LEU A 84 1.81 -31.61 -4.81
CA LEU A 84 1.55 -30.66 -3.73
C LEU A 84 0.91 -31.43 -2.56
N THR A 85 1.63 -31.55 -1.47
CA THR A 85 1.25 -32.40 -0.32
C THR A 85 0.80 -31.58 0.87
N LYS A 86 1.24 -30.32 0.99
CA LYS A 86 0.88 -29.45 2.11
C LYS A 86 1.01 -27.99 1.73
N ILE A 87 0.09 -27.16 2.23
CA ILE A 87 0.22 -25.72 2.28
C ILE A 87 0.06 -25.30 3.73
N GLU A 88 0.98 -24.50 4.26
CA GLU A 88 0.93 -24.09 5.64
C GLU A 88 1.44 -22.65 5.83
N GLN A 89 1.01 -22.05 6.92
CA GLN A 89 1.50 -20.79 7.47
C GLN A 89 1.91 -21.03 8.92
N ILE A 90 2.91 -20.30 9.40
CA ILE A 90 3.32 -20.38 10.80
C ILE A 90 2.76 -19.16 11.52
N GLY A 91 1.93 -19.38 12.53
CA GLY A 91 1.23 -18.30 13.25
C GLY A 91 0.44 -17.39 12.30
N THR A 92 0.60 -16.10 12.44
CA THR A 92 0.02 -15.08 11.55
C THR A 92 1.08 -14.34 10.72
N GLU A 93 2.24 -14.95 10.56
CA GLU A 93 3.27 -14.40 9.68
C GLU A 93 2.79 -14.39 8.23
N ARG A 94 3.20 -13.37 7.47
CA ARG A 94 2.83 -13.25 6.06
C ARG A 94 3.75 -14.10 5.17
N ILE A 95 3.82 -15.40 5.49
CA ILE A 95 4.66 -16.37 4.82
C ILE A 95 3.86 -17.66 4.60
N ALA A 96 3.77 -18.12 3.35
CA ALA A 96 3.21 -19.41 3.03
C ALA A 96 4.31 -20.41 2.64
N TYR A 97 4.13 -21.64 3.05
CA TYR A 97 5.01 -22.77 2.74
C TYR A 97 4.22 -23.81 1.94
N LEU A 98 4.60 -24.04 0.68
CA LEU A 98 4.01 -25.04 -0.19
C LEU A 98 4.99 -26.20 -0.32
N THR A 99 4.64 -27.35 0.23
CA THR A 99 5.46 -28.55 0.19
C THR A 99 5.08 -29.41 -1.02
N PHE A 100 6.05 -29.64 -1.87
CA PHE A 100 5.96 -30.53 -3.02
C PHE A 100 6.82 -31.76 -2.81
N THR A 101 6.30 -32.93 -3.13
CA THR A 101 7.04 -34.20 -3.06
C THR A 101 7.14 -34.85 -4.43
N ASN A 102 8.32 -35.32 -4.79
CA ASN A 102 8.59 -36.04 -6.00
C ASN A 102 9.47 -37.27 -5.66
N PHE A 103 8.85 -38.48 -5.70
CA PHE A 103 9.46 -39.69 -5.17
C PHE A 103 9.89 -39.50 -3.71
N GLU A 104 11.19 -39.64 -3.41
CA GLU A 104 11.74 -39.46 -2.05
C GLU A 104 12.20 -38.03 -1.74
N LYS A 105 12.09 -37.13 -2.68
CA LYS A 105 12.55 -35.74 -2.52
C LYS A 105 11.40 -34.80 -2.15
N ALA A 106 11.61 -34.06 -1.11
CA ALA A 106 10.73 -32.92 -0.76
C ALA A 106 11.34 -31.60 -1.18
N PHE A 107 10.49 -30.70 -1.66
CA PHE A 107 10.81 -29.31 -1.98
C PHE A 107 9.81 -28.41 -1.28
N ILE A 108 10.28 -27.29 -0.77
CA ILE A 108 9.44 -26.30 -0.10
C ILE A 108 9.53 -25.01 -0.90
N LEU A 109 8.41 -24.55 -1.43
CA LEU A 109 8.29 -23.23 -2.01
C LEU A 109 7.79 -22.29 -0.92
N ILE A 110 8.65 -21.35 -0.52
CA ILE A 110 8.36 -20.37 0.53
C ILE A 110 8.03 -19.05 -0.14
N ILE A 111 6.91 -18.44 0.24
CA ILE A 111 6.42 -17.20 -0.33
C ILE A 111 6.29 -16.19 0.80
N GLU A 112 7.01 -15.09 0.70
CA GLU A 112 6.98 -13.98 1.66
C GLU A 112 6.17 -12.84 1.08
N PHE A 113 5.10 -12.42 1.77
CA PHE A 113 4.16 -11.36 1.36
C PHE A 113 4.41 -10.05 2.09
N PHE A 114 5.66 -9.68 2.35
CA PHE A 114 6.04 -8.42 3.01
C PHE A 114 7.23 -7.77 2.29
N GLY A 115 7.38 -6.45 2.48
CA GLY A 115 8.37 -5.67 1.72
C GLY A 115 8.08 -5.76 0.22
N ASP A 116 9.12 -6.05 -0.57
CA ASP A 116 8.99 -6.28 -2.02
C ASP A 116 8.50 -7.70 -2.35
N GLY A 117 8.27 -8.51 -1.32
CA GLY A 117 7.94 -9.93 -1.44
C GLY A 117 9.11 -10.79 -1.90
N ASN A 118 9.04 -12.10 -1.68
CA ASN A 118 10.04 -13.05 -2.18
C ASN A 118 9.40 -14.41 -2.45
N ILE A 119 9.91 -15.13 -3.43
CA ILE A 119 9.57 -16.53 -3.69
C ILE A 119 10.88 -17.30 -3.64
N ILE A 120 10.95 -18.30 -2.77
CA ILE A 120 12.17 -19.03 -2.42
C ILE A 120 11.90 -20.52 -2.56
N LEU A 121 12.67 -21.21 -3.38
CA LEU A 121 12.64 -22.65 -3.47
C LEU A 121 13.72 -23.25 -2.56
N CYS A 122 13.33 -24.14 -1.69
CA CYS A 122 14.23 -24.88 -0.81
C CYS A 122 14.11 -26.40 -1.05
N ASN A 123 15.13 -27.17 -0.64
CA ASN A 123 14.99 -28.61 -0.46
C ASN A 123 14.23 -28.92 0.85
N GLY A 124 14.01 -30.22 1.16
CA GLY A 124 13.33 -30.66 2.38
C GLY A 124 13.98 -30.21 3.68
N ASP A 125 15.30 -29.94 3.68
CA ASP A 125 16.07 -29.44 4.84
C ASP A 125 16.11 -27.90 4.92
N LYS A 126 15.23 -27.22 4.16
CA LYS A 126 15.14 -25.75 4.04
C LYS A 126 16.40 -25.07 3.47
N LYS A 127 17.29 -25.80 2.77
CA LYS A 127 18.40 -25.21 2.05
C LYS A 127 17.93 -24.54 0.76
N ILE A 128 18.27 -23.27 0.54
CA ILE A 128 17.82 -22.47 -0.59
C ILE A 128 18.43 -22.97 -1.90
N LEU A 129 17.60 -23.33 -2.86
CA LEU A 129 17.97 -23.79 -4.19
C LEU A 129 17.83 -22.66 -5.23
N ALA A 130 16.84 -21.79 -5.07
CA ALA A 130 16.60 -20.62 -5.92
C ALA A 130 15.76 -19.60 -5.14
N LEU A 131 15.86 -18.32 -5.50
CA LEU A 131 15.06 -17.24 -4.92
C LEU A 131 14.93 -16.08 -5.91
N LEU A 132 13.88 -15.26 -5.76
CA LEU A 132 13.70 -14.06 -6.57
C LEU A 132 14.71 -12.97 -6.18
N HIS A 133 14.82 -12.70 -4.87
CA HIS A 133 15.64 -11.62 -4.34
C HIS A 133 16.57 -12.15 -3.25
N SER A 134 17.88 -11.95 -3.41
CA SER A 134 18.85 -12.18 -2.35
C SER A 134 18.70 -11.09 -1.27
N ILE A 135 18.76 -11.49 -0.01
CA ILE A 135 18.71 -10.59 1.14
C ILE A 135 20.02 -10.68 1.89
N ASP A 136 20.59 -9.53 2.24
CA ASP A 136 21.80 -9.42 3.05
C ASP A 136 21.63 -8.26 4.02
N VAL A 137 20.97 -8.54 5.14
CA VAL A 137 20.75 -7.59 6.23
C VAL A 137 21.32 -8.15 7.53
N ARG A 138 21.59 -7.29 8.51
CA ARG A 138 22.32 -7.61 9.75
C ARG A 138 21.86 -8.90 10.44
N HIS A 139 20.58 -9.23 10.38
CA HIS A 139 19.99 -10.36 11.10
C HIS A 139 19.49 -11.47 10.18
N ARG A 140 19.64 -11.34 8.86
CA ARG A 140 19.07 -12.28 7.90
C ARG A 140 19.83 -12.28 6.58
N GLN A 141 20.30 -13.45 6.16
CA GLN A 141 20.93 -13.63 4.86
C GLN A 141 20.20 -14.72 4.08
N LEU A 142 19.70 -14.37 2.89
CA LEU A 142 19.07 -15.31 1.95
C LEU A 142 19.85 -15.32 0.65
N ARG A 143 20.53 -16.43 0.40
CA ARG A 143 21.30 -16.70 -0.83
C ARG A 143 21.22 -18.19 -1.17
N VAL A 144 21.34 -18.52 -2.44
CA VAL A 144 21.43 -19.92 -2.88
C VAL A 144 22.56 -20.63 -2.12
N GLY A 145 22.23 -21.81 -1.58
CA GLY A 145 23.14 -22.64 -0.81
C GLY A 145 23.16 -22.41 0.70
N LEU A 146 22.52 -21.33 1.20
CA LEU A 146 22.31 -21.12 2.64
C LEU A 146 20.97 -21.72 3.08
N ASP A 147 20.84 -21.93 4.38
CA ASP A 147 19.56 -22.34 4.96
C ASP A 147 18.60 -21.16 5.01
N TYR A 148 17.32 -21.42 4.80
CA TYR A 148 16.29 -20.41 4.94
C TYR A 148 16.11 -20.03 6.42
N ILE A 149 16.24 -18.75 6.70
CA ILE A 149 15.96 -18.17 8.01
C ILE A 149 14.72 -17.28 7.87
N PRO A 150 13.61 -17.57 8.60
CA PRO A 150 12.46 -16.66 8.62
C PRO A 150 12.82 -15.30 9.22
N PRO A 151 12.04 -14.25 8.97
CA PRO A 151 12.19 -12.99 9.70
C PRO A 151 12.00 -13.22 11.20
N PRO A 152 12.51 -12.31 12.06
CA PRO A 152 12.17 -12.32 13.49
C PRO A 152 10.65 -12.26 13.65
N GLU A 153 10.10 -13.02 14.58
CA GLU A 153 8.69 -12.92 14.94
C GLU A 153 8.46 -11.59 15.67
N ASP A 154 7.67 -10.72 15.06
CA ASP A 154 7.29 -9.44 15.64
C ASP A 154 5.81 -9.49 16.07
N GLY A 155 5.55 -9.40 17.37
CA GLY A 155 4.21 -9.29 17.94
C GLY A 155 3.72 -10.51 18.71
N LEU A 156 2.49 -10.40 19.20
CA LEU A 156 1.82 -11.48 19.91
C LEU A 156 1.19 -12.48 18.95
N ASP A 157 1.09 -13.73 19.40
CA ASP A 157 0.27 -14.73 18.70
C ASP A 157 -1.22 -14.36 18.81
N VAL A 158 -1.74 -13.71 17.78
CA VAL A 158 -3.13 -13.21 17.76
C VAL A 158 -4.16 -14.33 17.65
N LEU A 159 -3.77 -15.54 17.24
CA LEU A 159 -4.67 -16.70 17.18
C LEU A 159 -4.93 -17.28 18.58
N ASN A 160 -4.00 -17.10 19.50
CA ASN A 160 -4.08 -17.53 20.90
C ASN A 160 -4.00 -16.34 21.86
N LEU A 161 -4.58 -15.19 21.46
CA LEU A 161 -4.56 -13.96 22.25
C LEU A 161 -5.31 -14.13 23.58
N THR A 162 -4.65 -13.83 24.68
CA THR A 162 -5.26 -13.78 26.01
C THR A 162 -5.41 -12.33 26.50
N LYS A 163 -6.30 -12.11 27.48
CA LYS A 163 -6.47 -10.77 28.08
C LYS A 163 -5.17 -10.28 28.72
N GLU A 164 -4.42 -11.18 29.35
CA GLU A 164 -3.15 -10.89 29.99
C GLU A 164 -2.11 -10.41 28.97
N SER A 165 -1.89 -11.19 27.91
CA SER A 165 -0.92 -10.86 26.87
C SER A 165 -1.30 -9.58 26.10
N PHE A 166 -2.61 -9.35 25.88
CA PHE A 166 -3.08 -8.11 25.26
C PHE A 166 -2.84 -6.90 26.17
N ARG A 167 -3.04 -7.04 27.47
CA ARG A 167 -2.83 -5.95 28.45
C ARG A 167 -1.35 -5.55 28.56
N GLU A 168 -0.42 -6.48 28.38
CA GLU A 168 1.02 -6.18 28.37
C GLU A 168 1.46 -5.20 27.27
N LEU A 169 0.67 -5.06 26.21
CA LEU A 169 0.93 -4.10 25.13
C LEU A 169 0.61 -2.64 25.52
N PHE A 170 -0.11 -2.43 26.62
CA PHE A 170 -0.67 -1.12 26.98
C PHE A 170 0.41 -0.15 27.46
N SER A 171 0.36 1.06 26.96
CA SER A 171 1.33 2.12 27.23
C SER A 171 0.68 3.50 27.07
N SER A 172 1.45 4.56 27.12
CA SER A 172 1.00 5.92 26.78
C SER A 172 0.75 6.13 25.27
N SER A 173 0.94 5.10 24.44
CA SER A 173 0.61 5.15 23.01
C SER A 173 -0.91 5.08 22.80
N GLY A 174 -1.43 5.72 21.75
CA GLY A 174 -2.84 5.61 21.38
C GLY A 174 -3.23 4.17 21.07
N ILE A 175 -4.46 3.77 21.42
CA ILE A 175 -4.96 2.40 21.32
C ILE A 175 -4.89 1.84 19.89
N GLY A 176 -5.18 2.66 18.87
CA GLY A 176 -5.05 2.23 17.47
C GLY A 176 -3.63 1.79 17.12
N LYS A 177 -2.60 2.50 17.64
CA LYS A 177 -1.20 2.13 17.44
C LYS A 177 -0.82 0.87 18.24
N THR A 178 -1.36 0.72 19.45
CA THR A 178 -1.17 -0.46 20.29
C THR A 178 -1.71 -1.72 19.61
N ILE A 179 -2.94 -1.67 19.09
CA ILE A 179 -3.55 -2.77 18.33
C ILE A 179 -2.73 -3.07 17.05
N GLY A 180 -2.46 -2.05 16.24
CA GLY A 180 -1.81 -2.25 14.94
C GLY A 180 -0.40 -2.85 15.06
N ARG A 181 0.43 -2.33 15.97
CA ARG A 181 1.80 -2.82 16.15
C ARG A 181 1.89 -4.06 17.01
N GLY A 182 1.16 -4.08 18.13
CA GLY A 182 1.24 -5.17 19.09
C GLY A 182 0.64 -6.46 18.58
N LEU A 183 -0.39 -6.38 17.75
CA LEU A 183 -1.06 -7.55 17.15
C LEU A 183 -0.69 -7.77 15.67
N GLY A 184 0.19 -6.95 15.10
CA GLY A 184 0.55 -7.06 13.68
C GLY A 184 -0.63 -6.87 12.70
N LEU A 185 -1.72 -6.20 13.15
CA LEU A 185 -2.90 -6.00 12.33
C LEU A 185 -2.73 -4.81 11.38
N PRO A 186 -3.06 -4.95 10.08
CA PRO A 186 -3.02 -3.83 9.14
C PRO A 186 -4.09 -2.80 9.45
N LYS A 187 -3.85 -1.57 8.97
CA LYS A 187 -4.68 -0.39 9.22
C LYS A 187 -6.18 -0.66 9.03
N LYS A 188 -6.58 -1.37 7.98
CA LYS A 188 -7.98 -1.70 7.68
C LYS A 188 -8.71 -2.41 8.83
N TYR A 189 -8.07 -3.37 9.48
CA TYR A 189 -8.65 -4.08 10.63
C TYR A 189 -8.61 -3.24 11.91
N VAL A 190 -7.55 -2.46 12.11
CA VAL A 190 -7.46 -1.54 13.24
C VAL A 190 -8.59 -0.50 13.18
N GLU A 191 -8.84 0.09 12.02
CA GLU A 191 -9.93 1.07 11.83
C GLU A 191 -11.30 0.44 12.07
N GLU A 192 -11.53 -0.79 11.60
CA GLU A 192 -12.78 -1.52 11.87
C GLU A 192 -12.98 -1.79 13.36
N ILE A 193 -11.95 -2.32 14.03
CA ILE A 193 -11.98 -2.61 15.47
C ILE A 193 -12.25 -1.33 16.29
N ILE A 194 -11.56 -0.25 15.97
CA ILE A 194 -11.74 1.05 16.64
C ILE A 194 -13.15 1.58 16.42
N ARG A 195 -13.68 1.49 15.21
CA ARG A 195 -15.04 1.93 14.90
C ARG A 195 -16.09 1.12 15.63
N LEU A 196 -15.95 -0.20 15.66
CA LEU A 196 -16.87 -1.09 16.41
C LEU A 196 -16.80 -0.86 17.93
N SER A 197 -15.62 -0.51 18.46
CA SER A 197 -15.46 -0.23 19.91
C SER A 197 -15.95 1.14 20.33
N GLY A 198 -16.07 2.09 19.41
CA GLY A 198 -16.40 3.49 19.70
C GLY A 198 -15.32 4.25 20.48
N ILE A 199 -14.13 3.69 20.64
CA ILE A 199 -13.01 4.30 21.36
C ILE A 199 -12.25 5.23 20.42
N ASP A 200 -11.81 6.41 20.90
CA ASP A 200 -10.91 7.26 20.13
C ASP A 200 -9.56 6.54 19.91
N SER A 201 -9.17 6.38 18.66
CA SER A 201 -7.93 5.71 18.28
C SER A 201 -6.67 6.32 18.90
N LYS A 202 -6.73 7.61 19.29
CA LYS A 202 -5.64 8.37 19.89
C LYS A 202 -5.64 8.28 21.42
N LYS A 203 -6.73 7.80 22.04
CA LYS A 203 -6.80 7.62 23.50
C LYS A 203 -5.63 6.74 23.94
N PRO A 204 -4.82 7.17 24.94
CA PRO A 204 -3.74 6.35 25.49
C PRO A 204 -4.26 4.98 25.94
N SER A 205 -3.59 3.90 25.58
CA SER A 205 -4.08 2.56 25.90
C SER A 205 -4.10 2.29 27.40
N ASN A 206 -3.21 2.90 28.19
CA ASN A 206 -3.20 2.82 29.65
C ASN A 206 -4.30 3.63 30.34
N GLU A 207 -5.07 4.45 29.61
CA GLU A 207 -6.21 5.22 30.13
C GLU A 207 -7.58 4.58 29.81
N ILE A 208 -7.57 3.39 29.19
CA ILE A 208 -8.77 2.64 28.88
C ILE A 208 -9.33 2.02 30.17
N THR A 209 -10.64 2.17 30.39
CA THR A 209 -11.33 1.56 31.53
C THR A 209 -11.42 0.03 31.36
N GLU A 210 -11.66 -0.71 32.43
CA GLU A 210 -11.85 -2.17 32.36
C GLU A 210 -13.02 -2.57 31.46
N GLN A 211 -14.11 -1.80 31.45
CA GLN A 211 -15.24 -2.07 30.56
C GLN A 211 -14.89 -1.87 29.09
N GLU A 212 -14.17 -0.79 28.77
CA GLU A 212 -13.67 -0.55 27.41
C GLU A 212 -12.66 -1.63 26.98
N PHE A 213 -11.80 -2.08 27.91
CA PHE A 213 -10.85 -3.15 27.65
C PHE A 213 -11.53 -4.47 27.32
N ASP A 214 -12.51 -4.89 28.12
CA ASP A 214 -13.26 -6.14 27.91
C ASP A 214 -14.01 -6.10 26.57
N ALA A 215 -14.72 -5.01 26.28
CA ALA A 215 -15.41 -4.83 25.02
C ALA A 215 -14.44 -4.84 23.82
N LEU A 216 -13.31 -4.15 23.94
CA LEU A 216 -12.30 -4.12 22.90
C LEU A 216 -11.68 -5.50 22.64
N PHE A 217 -11.37 -6.25 23.68
CA PHE A 217 -10.84 -7.60 23.59
C PHE A 217 -11.83 -8.54 22.89
N GLU A 218 -13.11 -8.48 23.21
CA GLU A 218 -14.16 -9.25 22.53
C GLU A 218 -14.27 -8.88 21.05
N ILE A 219 -14.21 -7.60 20.71
CA ILE A 219 -14.26 -7.13 19.32
C ILE A 219 -13.04 -7.63 18.55
N ILE A 220 -11.84 -7.53 19.11
CA ILE A 220 -10.59 -8.01 18.49
C ILE A 220 -10.68 -9.51 18.23
N THR A 221 -10.97 -10.31 19.24
CA THR A 221 -11.02 -11.78 19.13
C THR A 221 -12.13 -12.24 18.18
N SER A 222 -13.30 -11.60 18.24
CA SER A 222 -14.41 -11.85 17.30
C SER A 222 -14.01 -11.51 15.86
N THR A 223 -13.34 -10.37 15.62
CA THR A 223 -12.89 -9.97 14.28
C THR A 223 -11.87 -10.96 13.73
N ILE A 224 -10.87 -11.35 14.52
CA ILE A 224 -9.87 -12.34 14.12
C ILE A 224 -10.54 -13.68 13.80
N SER A 225 -11.43 -14.17 14.66
CA SER A 225 -12.18 -15.41 14.45
C SER A 225 -13.01 -15.36 13.17
N LYS A 226 -13.73 -14.27 12.90
CA LYS A 226 -14.51 -14.11 11.66
C LYS A 226 -13.62 -14.14 10.42
N VAL A 227 -12.44 -13.53 10.47
CA VAL A 227 -11.50 -13.52 9.33
C VAL A 227 -10.90 -14.89 9.10
N THR A 228 -10.50 -15.60 10.16
CA THR A 228 -9.75 -16.86 10.07
C THR A 228 -10.64 -18.10 9.93
N LEU A 229 -11.76 -18.14 10.65
CA LEU A 229 -12.65 -19.29 10.77
C LEU A 229 -14.05 -19.06 10.16
N GLY A 230 -14.46 -17.81 10.02
CA GLY A 230 -15.80 -17.44 9.53
C GLY A 230 -16.84 -17.22 10.64
N PRO A 231 -18.11 -17.03 10.26
CA PRO A 231 -18.62 -17.07 8.90
C PRO A 231 -18.08 -15.93 8.04
N HIS A 232 -17.73 -16.25 6.78
CA HIS A 232 -17.19 -15.29 5.82
C HIS A 232 -18.30 -14.60 5.03
N ASP A 233 -18.17 -13.29 4.81
CA ASP A 233 -18.99 -12.48 3.91
C ASP A 233 -18.06 -11.64 3.02
N PRO A 234 -17.42 -12.27 2.03
CA PRO A 234 -16.35 -11.67 1.27
C PRO A 234 -16.85 -10.55 0.36
N SER A 235 -16.05 -9.51 0.26
CA SER A 235 -16.35 -8.32 -0.55
C SER A 235 -15.11 -7.75 -1.21
N VAL A 236 -15.31 -6.96 -2.25
CA VAL A 236 -14.27 -6.19 -2.95
C VAL A 236 -14.64 -4.72 -2.96
N ILE A 237 -13.62 -3.87 -2.87
CA ILE A 237 -13.72 -2.43 -3.11
C ILE A 237 -12.89 -2.14 -4.36
N ILE A 238 -13.54 -1.52 -5.35
CA ILE A 238 -12.92 -1.09 -6.60
C ILE A 238 -13.40 0.35 -6.82
N GLU A 239 -12.62 1.30 -6.36
CA GLU A 239 -12.85 2.74 -6.50
C GLU A 239 -11.53 3.39 -6.90
N ASP A 240 -11.56 4.33 -7.85
CA ASP A 240 -10.45 5.09 -8.44
C ASP A 240 -9.02 4.65 -8.05
N ASP A 241 -8.60 4.94 -6.79
CA ASP A 241 -7.26 4.61 -6.27
C ASP A 241 -7.27 3.47 -5.23
N VAL A 242 -8.44 2.90 -4.89
CA VAL A 242 -8.57 1.87 -3.85
C VAL A 242 -9.09 0.57 -4.46
N HIS A 243 -8.20 -0.40 -4.57
CA HIS A 243 -8.53 -1.76 -4.99
C HIS A 243 -8.14 -2.72 -3.88
N ASP A 244 -9.11 -3.37 -3.26
CA ASP A 244 -8.84 -4.34 -2.20
C ASP A 244 -9.95 -5.41 -2.10
N ALA A 245 -9.61 -6.54 -1.52
CA ALA A 245 -10.52 -7.66 -1.23
C ALA A 245 -10.49 -7.99 0.25
N TYR A 246 -11.63 -8.39 0.78
CA TYR A 246 -11.84 -8.69 2.19
C TYR A 246 -12.56 -10.01 2.38
N PRO A 247 -12.17 -10.86 3.34
CA PRO A 247 -12.89 -12.09 3.65
C PRO A 247 -14.16 -11.84 4.47
N ILE A 248 -14.31 -10.67 5.05
CA ILE A 248 -15.47 -10.23 5.81
C ILE A 248 -15.95 -8.87 5.32
N ARG A 249 -17.21 -8.54 5.51
CA ARG A 249 -17.74 -7.21 5.26
C ARG A 249 -17.43 -6.30 6.43
N PHE A 250 -16.90 -5.11 6.14
CA PHE A 250 -16.71 -4.06 7.15
C PHE A 250 -17.99 -3.28 7.38
N SER A 251 -18.15 -2.73 8.58
CA SER A 251 -19.32 -1.97 8.98
C SER A 251 -19.31 -0.51 8.49
N ASP A 252 -18.34 -0.10 7.66
CA ASP A 252 -18.27 1.24 7.09
C ASP A 252 -19.20 1.37 5.87
N ASP A 253 -20.31 2.06 6.06
CA ASP A 253 -21.30 2.29 4.98
C ASP A 253 -20.77 3.23 3.87
N ASN A 254 -19.65 3.95 4.12
CA ASN A 254 -19.00 4.78 3.10
C ASN A 254 -18.15 3.96 2.13
N LEU A 255 -17.86 2.69 2.44
CA LEU A 255 -17.17 1.80 1.53
C LEU A 255 -18.15 1.20 0.53
N ASN A 256 -17.94 1.50 -0.75
CA ASN A 256 -18.73 0.91 -1.85
C ASN A 256 -18.30 -0.56 -2.07
N ALA A 257 -18.51 -1.39 -1.07
CA ALA A 257 -18.14 -2.79 -1.07
C ALA A 257 -19.12 -3.64 -1.86
N LYS A 258 -18.64 -4.34 -2.89
CA LYS A 258 -19.41 -5.30 -3.67
C LYS A 258 -19.18 -6.71 -3.12
N LYS A 259 -20.26 -7.44 -2.86
CA LYS A 259 -20.21 -8.83 -2.44
C LYS A 259 -19.65 -9.72 -3.55
N VAL A 260 -18.79 -10.69 -3.17
CA VAL A 260 -18.28 -11.76 -4.03
C VAL A 260 -18.56 -13.13 -3.39
N ASN A 261 -18.43 -14.22 -4.18
CA ASN A 261 -18.78 -15.55 -3.66
C ASN A 261 -17.72 -16.11 -2.71
N SER A 262 -16.46 -15.72 -2.89
CA SER A 262 -15.35 -16.15 -2.01
C SER A 262 -14.27 -15.09 -1.94
N PHE A 263 -13.45 -15.13 -0.89
CA PHE A 263 -12.29 -14.25 -0.77
C PHE A 263 -11.28 -14.49 -1.90
N ASN A 264 -11.12 -15.74 -2.31
CA ASN A 264 -10.29 -16.10 -3.47
C ASN A 264 -10.76 -15.41 -4.75
N GLU A 265 -12.08 -15.40 -5.03
CA GLU A 265 -12.66 -14.68 -6.18
C GLU A 265 -12.41 -13.18 -6.08
N GLY A 266 -12.51 -12.62 -4.86
CA GLY A 266 -12.20 -11.22 -4.61
C GLY A 266 -10.75 -10.89 -4.95
N LEU A 267 -9.79 -11.70 -4.51
CA LEU A 267 -8.38 -11.55 -4.82
C LEU A 267 -8.11 -11.65 -6.33
N ASP A 268 -8.73 -12.64 -6.99
CA ASP A 268 -8.60 -12.82 -8.44
C ASP A 268 -9.17 -11.63 -9.22
N THR A 269 -10.31 -11.11 -8.79
CA THR A 269 -10.97 -9.96 -9.43
C THR A 269 -10.10 -8.71 -9.33
N VAL A 270 -9.56 -8.42 -8.15
CA VAL A 270 -8.83 -7.19 -7.85
C VAL A 270 -7.39 -7.26 -8.36
N PHE A 271 -6.67 -8.34 -8.02
CA PHE A 271 -5.20 -8.32 -8.18
C PHE A 271 -4.70 -8.97 -9.46
N THR A 272 -5.46 -9.87 -10.09
CA THR A 272 -4.98 -10.49 -11.33
C THR A 272 -4.80 -9.46 -12.44
N GLU A 273 -5.73 -8.52 -12.59
CA GLU A 273 -5.62 -7.46 -13.58
C GLU A 273 -4.45 -6.51 -13.28
N GLU A 274 -4.29 -6.11 -12.02
CA GLU A 274 -3.15 -5.29 -11.59
C GLU A 274 -1.80 -5.96 -11.89
N ILE A 275 -1.67 -7.27 -11.65
CA ILE A 275 -0.46 -8.03 -11.97
C ILE A 275 -0.22 -8.08 -13.48
N LEU A 276 -1.28 -8.26 -14.28
CA LEU A 276 -1.17 -8.31 -15.73
C LEU A 276 -0.80 -6.95 -16.32
N GLU A 277 -1.36 -5.86 -15.84
CA GLU A 277 -1.01 -4.50 -16.27
C GLU A 277 0.42 -4.16 -15.93
N LYS A 278 0.84 -4.40 -14.68
CA LYS A 278 2.26 -4.26 -14.27
C LYS A 278 3.19 -5.20 -15.08
N GLY A 279 2.69 -6.37 -15.45
CA GLY A 279 3.40 -7.29 -16.35
C GLY A 279 3.64 -6.68 -17.73
N LYS A 280 2.63 -6.11 -18.36
CA LYS A 280 2.73 -5.47 -19.68
C LYS A 280 3.79 -4.36 -19.69
N SER A 281 3.88 -3.56 -18.63
CA SER A 281 4.91 -2.51 -18.51
C SER A 281 6.35 -3.06 -18.42
N LEU A 282 6.53 -4.33 -18.03
CA LEU A 282 7.82 -4.99 -17.95
C LEU A 282 8.28 -5.62 -19.27
N PHE A 283 7.36 -5.79 -20.25
CA PHE A 283 7.66 -6.25 -21.62
C PHE A 283 8.00 -5.11 -22.57
N SER A 284 7.80 -3.86 -22.13
CA SER A 284 8.21 -2.72 -22.90
C SER A 284 9.73 -2.77 -23.14
N SER A 285 10.12 -2.52 -24.36
CA SER A 285 11.51 -2.39 -24.75
C SER A 285 12.24 -1.34 -23.86
N PRO A 286 13.57 -1.28 -23.82
CA PRO A 286 14.26 -0.15 -23.16
C PRO A 286 13.76 1.21 -23.65
N ALA A 287 13.29 1.29 -24.89
CA ALA A 287 12.64 2.47 -25.47
C ALA A 287 11.27 2.74 -24.82
N ASP A 288 10.41 1.72 -24.66
CA ASP A 288 9.09 1.87 -24.05
C ASP A 288 9.18 2.30 -22.60
N LYS A 289 10.13 1.74 -21.83
CA LYS A 289 10.38 2.18 -20.42
C LYS A 289 10.82 3.63 -20.35
N LYS A 290 11.59 4.07 -21.32
CA LYS A 290 12.03 5.45 -21.41
C LYS A 290 10.87 6.36 -21.81
N ILE A 291 9.98 5.91 -22.67
CA ILE A 291 8.74 6.59 -23.06
C ILE A 291 7.86 6.76 -21.82
N GLU A 292 7.53 5.69 -21.09
CA GLU A 292 6.72 5.71 -19.88
C GLU A 292 7.30 6.66 -18.79
N SER A 293 8.63 6.60 -18.59
CA SER A 293 9.31 7.51 -17.65
C SER A 293 9.21 8.97 -18.08
N LEU A 294 9.29 9.26 -19.37
CA LEU A 294 9.18 10.61 -19.92
C LEU A 294 7.73 11.12 -19.84
N GLU A 295 6.74 10.28 -20.12
CA GLU A 295 5.31 10.59 -19.98
C GLU A 295 4.93 10.89 -18.54
N LYS A 296 5.42 10.08 -17.57
CA LYS A 296 5.26 10.35 -16.15
C LYS A 296 5.87 11.70 -15.77
N THR A 297 7.08 11.99 -16.23
CA THR A 297 7.75 13.27 -15.99
C THR A 297 6.94 14.44 -16.56
N LEU A 298 6.38 14.29 -17.77
CA LEU A 298 5.50 15.29 -18.39
C LEU A 298 4.24 15.55 -17.55
N THR A 299 3.63 14.51 -17.04
CA THR A 299 2.44 14.60 -16.17
C THR A 299 2.76 15.35 -14.89
N GLU A 300 3.89 15.02 -14.24
CA GLU A 300 4.37 15.73 -13.04
C GLU A 300 4.67 17.21 -13.32
N GLN A 301 5.30 17.51 -14.46
CA GLN A 301 5.58 18.89 -14.89
C GLN A 301 4.29 19.69 -15.16
N LYS A 302 3.28 19.11 -15.80
CA LYS A 302 1.96 19.72 -16.01
C LYS A 302 1.25 20.03 -14.70
N ASN A 303 1.26 19.07 -13.77
CA ASN A 303 0.69 19.27 -12.44
C ASN A 303 1.41 20.37 -11.66
N ALA A 304 2.75 20.41 -11.73
CA ALA A 304 3.54 21.47 -11.11
C ALA A 304 3.21 22.86 -11.67
N ILE A 305 3.01 22.97 -12.98
CA ILE A 305 2.57 24.23 -13.62
C ILE A 305 1.22 24.68 -13.06
N ASN A 306 0.24 23.78 -13.00
CA ASN A 306 -1.10 24.09 -12.48
C ASN A 306 -1.05 24.57 -11.03
N VAL A 307 -0.27 23.88 -10.18
CA VAL A 307 -0.08 24.29 -8.78
C VAL A 307 0.55 25.68 -8.66
N VAL A 308 1.58 25.98 -9.48
CA VAL A 308 2.25 27.28 -9.45
C VAL A 308 1.34 28.40 -9.99
N ILE A 309 0.53 28.12 -11.02
CA ILE A 309 -0.45 29.08 -11.56
C ILE A 309 -1.51 29.41 -10.51
N GLU A 310 -2.10 28.41 -9.88
CA GLU A 310 -3.10 28.60 -8.81
C GLU A 310 -2.51 29.38 -7.62
N LYS A 311 -1.30 29.04 -7.17
CA LYS A 311 -0.59 29.81 -6.14
C LYS A 311 -0.41 31.26 -6.54
N SER A 312 0.08 31.52 -7.75
CA SER A 312 0.28 32.87 -8.27
C SER A 312 -1.01 33.67 -8.34
N LYS A 313 -2.12 33.03 -8.76
CA LYS A 313 -3.45 33.63 -8.85
C LYS A 313 -3.96 34.03 -7.46
N THR A 314 -3.93 33.13 -6.49
CA THR A 314 -4.36 33.40 -5.11
C THR A 314 -3.57 34.51 -4.46
N ILE A 315 -2.25 34.54 -4.63
CA ILE A 315 -1.39 35.61 -4.12
C ILE A 315 -1.79 36.95 -4.77
N SER A 316 -2.03 36.98 -6.07
CA SER A 316 -2.44 38.20 -6.79
C SER A 316 -3.82 38.71 -6.37
N GLU A 317 -4.77 37.80 -6.10
CA GLU A 317 -6.11 38.15 -5.61
C GLU A 317 -6.05 38.80 -4.22
N ILE A 318 -5.19 38.28 -3.32
CA ILE A 318 -4.98 38.85 -2.00
C ILE A 318 -4.29 40.22 -2.11
N ALA A 319 -3.30 40.34 -3.00
CA ALA A 319 -2.66 41.64 -3.26
C ALA A 319 -3.67 42.71 -3.75
N ASN A 320 -4.56 42.33 -4.68
CA ASN A 320 -5.65 43.19 -5.16
C ASN A 320 -6.63 43.57 -4.03
N LEU A 321 -6.99 42.59 -3.17
CA LEU A 321 -7.85 42.85 -2.02
C LEU A 321 -7.27 43.91 -1.11
N LEU A 322 -6.00 43.75 -0.70
CA LEU A 322 -5.31 44.72 0.15
C LEU A 322 -5.20 46.13 -0.49
N PHE A 323 -4.99 46.16 -1.81
CA PHE A 323 -4.94 47.42 -2.55
C PHE A 323 -6.32 48.12 -2.58
N THR A 324 -7.40 47.34 -2.79
CA THR A 324 -8.78 47.85 -2.77
C THR A 324 -9.16 48.37 -1.39
N MET A 325 -8.78 47.67 -0.31
CA MET A 325 -9.05 48.12 1.08
C MET A 325 -8.40 49.47 1.41
N THR A 326 -7.26 49.76 0.82
CA THR A 326 -6.63 51.10 0.97
C THR A 326 -7.52 52.23 0.46
N SER A 327 -8.22 52.01 -0.67
CA SER A 327 -9.14 53.02 -1.23
C SER A 327 -10.42 53.19 -0.39
N GLN A 328 -10.71 52.24 0.50
CA GLN A 328 -11.83 52.28 1.45
C GLN A 328 -11.45 52.85 2.82
N GLY A 329 -10.25 53.40 2.98
CA GLY A 329 -9.80 54.05 4.21
C GLY A 329 -9.18 53.11 5.25
N GLN A 330 -8.93 51.83 4.90
CA GLN A 330 -8.20 50.88 5.76
C GLN A 330 -6.69 51.10 5.58
N HIS A 331 -5.93 51.03 6.67
CA HIS A 331 -4.51 51.35 6.64
C HIS A 331 -3.58 50.28 7.19
N ASN A 332 -4.12 49.35 7.99
CA ASN A 332 -3.31 48.32 8.66
C ASN A 332 -3.82 46.90 8.37
N VAL A 333 -2.94 45.99 8.05
CA VAL A 333 -3.27 44.58 7.75
C VAL A 333 -3.80 43.82 8.97
N ARG A 334 -3.62 44.36 10.18
CA ARG A 334 -4.14 43.81 11.45
C ARG A 334 -5.56 44.29 11.77
N ASP A 335 -6.15 45.16 10.98
CA ASP A 335 -7.54 45.58 11.16
C ASP A 335 -8.47 44.37 11.08
N GLU A 336 -9.45 44.28 11.98
CA GLU A 336 -10.32 43.12 12.14
C GLU A 336 -11.06 42.77 10.85
N SER A 337 -11.55 43.80 10.15
CA SER A 337 -12.21 43.63 8.83
C SER A 337 -11.30 43.00 7.77
N ILE A 338 -10.02 43.37 7.73
CA ILE A 338 -9.04 42.80 6.79
C ILE A 338 -8.68 41.35 7.21
N THR A 339 -8.52 41.11 8.50
CA THR A 339 -8.19 39.80 9.03
C THR A 339 -9.30 38.78 8.71
N ILE A 340 -10.58 39.18 8.77
CA ILE A 340 -11.72 38.32 8.39
C ILE A 340 -11.65 38.01 6.89
N LEU A 341 -11.49 39.00 6.04
CA LEU A 341 -11.42 38.82 4.58
C LEU A 341 -10.22 38.00 4.13
N LEU A 342 -9.07 38.11 4.82
CA LEU A 342 -7.91 37.25 4.56
C LEU A 342 -8.22 35.81 4.89
N LYS A 343 -8.87 35.52 6.03
CA LYS A 343 -9.26 34.14 6.41
C LYS A 343 -10.22 33.51 5.41
N GLU A 344 -11.18 34.26 4.87
CA GLU A 344 -12.07 33.77 3.80
C GLU A 344 -11.31 33.36 2.53
N LYS A 345 -10.13 33.92 2.31
CA LYS A 345 -9.22 33.60 1.20
C LYS A 345 -8.11 32.60 1.59
N ASN A 346 -8.26 31.89 2.72
CA ASN A 346 -7.24 31.00 3.28
C ASN A 346 -5.86 31.70 3.46
N ALA A 347 -5.90 32.94 3.89
CA ALA A 347 -4.71 33.72 4.21
C ALA A 347 -4.75 34.19 5.67
N GLU A 348 -3.61 34.18 6.32
CA GLU A 348 -3.45 34.60 7.73
C GLU A 348 -2.07 35.18 7.97
N ILE A 349 -1.97 36.06 8.97
CA ILE A 349 -0.68 36.57 9.43
C ILE A 349 -0.19 35.67 10.56
N ILE A 350 0.97 35.06 10.37
CA ILE A 350 1.62 34.21 11.37
C ILE A 350 2.99 34.77 11.75
N SER A 351 3.47 34.41 12.93
CA SER A 351 4.83 34.73 13.36
C SER A 351 5.59 33.44 13.65
N GLU A 352 6.73 33.25 13.01
CA GLU A 352 7.63 32.13 13.26
C GLU A 352 8.99 32.64 13.69
N LYS A 353 9.44 32.25 14.87
CA LYS A 353 10.70 32.73 15.47
C LYS A 353 10.85 34.25 15.49
N GLY A 354 9.73 34.96 15.73
CA GLY A 354 9.69 36.40 15.77
C GLY A 354 9.66 37.07 14.40
N ILE A 355 9.63 36.34 13.30
CA ILE A 355 9.54 36.89 11.94
C ILE A 355 8.09 36.77 11.47
N PRO A 356 7.45 37.85 11.03
CA PRO A 356 6.09 37.83 10.52
C PRO A 356 6.02 37.39 9.07
N TYR A 357 5.03 36.54 8.77
CA TYR A 357 4.71 36.06 7.43
C TYR A 357 3.22 36.18 7.17
N MET A 358 2.87 36.46 5.91
CA MET A 358 1.55 36.18 5.37
C MET A 358 1.56 34.75 4.85
N LYS A 359 0.82 33.88 5.52
CA LYS A 359 0.61 32.49 5.08
C LYS A 359 -0.62 32.47 4.18
N ILE A 360 -0.45 31.99 2.96
CA ILE A 360 -1.48 31.85 1.94
C ILE A 360 -1.49 30.39 1.52
N ASN A 361 -2.50 29.63 1.93
CA ASN A 361 -2.48 28.17 1.85
C ASN A 361 -1.18 27.62 2.49
N GLU A 362 -0.35 26.95 1.70
CA GLU A 362 0.96 26.44 2.15
C GLU A 362 2.14 27.40 1.92
N SER A 363 1.91 28.53 1.27
CA SER A 363 2.97 29.50 0.96
C SER A 363 3.14 30.52 2.07
N LYS A 364 4.40 30.79 2.48
CA LYS A 364 4.75 31.78 3.50
C LYS A 364 5.54 32.89 2.85
N ILE A 365 4.98 34.09 2.89
CA ILE A 365 5.60 35.31 2.32
C ILE A 365 5.95 36.22 3.48
N ARG A 366 7.24 36.54 3.62
CA ARG A 366 7.68 37.47 4.67
C ARG A 366 7.11 38.84 4.44
N ILE A 367 6.40 39.39 5.40
CA ILE A 367 5.83 40.71 5.39
C ILE A 367 6.32 41.51 6.60
N ASP A 368 6.12 42.84 6.56
CA ASP A 368 6.18 43.70 7.71
C ASP A 368 4.75 44.17 7.99
N PRO A 369 4.09 43.69 9.07
CA PRO A 369 2.70 44.00 9.37
C PRO A 369 2.47 45.47 9.71
N ASP A 370 3.53 46.23 10.04
CA ASP A 370 3.47 47.67 10.38
C ASP A 370 3.65 48.54 9.12
N SER A 371 3.97 47.91 7.97
CA SER A 371 3.97 48.61 6.68
C SER A 371 2.56 48.90 6.18
N SER A 372 2.41 49.91 5.32
CA SER A 372 1.13 50.24 4.70
C SER A 372 0.61 49.11 3.81
N LEU A 373 -0.72 48.97 3.68
CA LEU A 373 -1.35 47.97 2.83
C LEU A 373 -0.83 47.94 1.38
N PRO A 374 -0.63 49.13 0.70
CA PRO A 374 -0.04 49.13 -0.63
C PRO A 374 1.37 48.54 -0.68
N THR A 375 2.18 48.75 0.37
CA THR A 375 3.54 48.20 0.45
C THR A 375 3.50 46.68 0.56
N ILE A 376 2.59 46.14 1.38
CA ILE A 376 2.39 44.69 1.51
C ILE A 376 1.85 44.11 0.20
N ALA A 377 0.84 44.76 -0.40
CA ALA A 377 0.28 44.38 -1.68
C ALA A 377 1.34 44.33 -2.79
N SER A 378 2.22 45.34 -2.86
CA SER A 378 3.33 45.36 -3.83
C SER A 378 4.25 44.15 -3.67
N LYS A 379 4.63 43.80 -2.43
CA LYS A 379 5.44 42.60 -2.17
C LYS A 379 4.74 41.31 -2.62
N LEU A 380 3.42 41.21 -2.42
CA LEU A 380 2.65 40.05 -2.88
C LEU A 380 2.59 39.99 -4.42
N PHE A 381 2.44 41.13 -5.10
CA PHE A 381 2.51 41.19 -6.57
C PHE A 381 3.88 40.75 -7.10
N ASP A 382 4.96 41.21 -6.46
CA ASP A 382 6.33 40.80 -6.84
C ASP A 382 6.50 39.25 -6.66
N GLU A 383 5.99 38.67 -5.57
CA GLU A 383 6.04 37.24 -5.37
C GLU A 383 5.17 36.50 -6.39
N SER A 384 3.95 36.97 -6.68
CA SER A 384 3.11 36.41 -7.75
C SER A 384 3.82 36.44 -9.12
N LYS A 385 4.50 37.55 -9.44
CA LYS A 385 5.29 37.70 -10.68
C LYS A 385 6.47 36.72 -10.71
N LYS A 386 7.14 36.47 -9.59
CA LYS A 386 8.22 35.50 -9.44
C LYS A 386 7.71 34.09 -9.67
N GLN A 387 6.54 33.74 -9.11
CA GLN A 387 5.88 32.46 -9.35
C GLN A 387 5.54 32.26 -10.83
N LYS A 388 5.01 33.27 -11.51
CA LYS A 388 4.79 33.25 -12.96
C LYS A 388 6.09 33.05 -13.76
N GLY A 389 7.22 33.60 -13.27
CA GLY A 389 8.54 33.33 -13.84
C GLY A 389 8.97 31.85 -13.72
N ALA A 390 8.64 31.20 -12.60
CA ALA A 390 8.90 29.79 -12.41
C ALA A 390 8.13 28.90 -13.40
N VAL A 391 6.87 29.28 -13.75
CA VAL A 391 6.10 28.56 -14.79
C VAL A 391 6.86 28.51 -16.10
N LYS A 392 7.42 29.61 -16.56
CA LYS A 392 8.22 29.66 -17.81
C LYS A 392 9.44 28.71 -17.77
N SER A 393 10.04 28.55 -16.60
CA SER A 393 11.15 27.63 -16.40
C SER A 393 10.70 26.16 -16.50
N ILE A 394 9.56 25.83 -15.91
CA ILE A 394 8.98 24.49 -15.99
C ILE A 394 8.51 24.17 -17.41
N GLU A 395 7.86 25.13 -18.11
CA GLU A 395 7.48 24.98 -19.51
C GLU A 395 8.69 24.70 -20.42
N LYS A 396 9.82 25.37 -20.17
CA LYS A 396 11.06 25.10 -20.90
C LYS A 396 11.61 23.71 -20.64
N LEU A 397 11.48 23.20 -19.42
CA LEU A 397 11.83 21.81 -19.08
C LEU A 397 10.87 20.83 -19.72
N MET A 398 9.57 21.11 -19.68
CA MET A 398 8.52 20.31 -20.30
C MET A 398 8.76 20.13 -21.81
N LYS A 399 9.06 21.23 -22.52
CA LYS A 399 9.38 21.18 -23.94
C LYS A 399 10.61 20.32 -24.26
N LYS A 400 11.64 20.37 -23.40
CA LYS A 400 12.79 19.46 -23.53
C LYS A 400 12.44 17.99 -23.28
N THR A 401 11.48 17.72 -22.41
CA THR A 401 11.02 16.36 -22.14
C THR A 401 10.18 15.84 -23.31
N GLU A 402 9.33 16.70 -23.91
CA GLU A 402 8.57 16.40 -25.13
C GLU A 402 9.50 16.07 -26.32
N GLU A 403 10.52 16.91 -26.55
CA GLU A 403 11.53 16.65 -27.60
C GLU A 403 12.29 15.33 -27.39
N LYS A 404 12.52 14.92 -26.13
CA LYS A 404 13.12 13.63 -25.80
C LYS A 404 12.16 12.48 -26.05
N LEU A 405 10.88 12.67 -25.73
CA LEU A 405 9.82 11.70 -25.97
C LEU A 405 9.67 11.44 -27.49
N GLU A 406 9.52 12.49 -28.30
CA GLU A 406 9.44 12.40 -29.76
C GLU A 406 10.66 11.70 -30.39
N LYS A 407 11.86 11.88 -29.85
CA LYS A 407 13.08 11.18 -30.36
C LYS A 407 13.16 9.73 -29.88
N THR A 408 12.34 9.33 -28.94
CA THR A 408 12.39 7.97 -28.38
C THR A 408 11.28 7.10 -28.96
N ILE A 409 10.16 7.71 -29.38
CA ILE A 409 9.12 7.10 -30.22
C ILE A 409 9.66 6.90 -31.63
#